data_dc3aa6618893494da267e3d239106e4f
#
_entry.id   dc3aa6618893494da267e3d239106e4f
#
_cell.length_a   1.000
_cell.length_b   1.000
_cell.length_c   1.000
_cell.angle_alpha   90.00
_cell.angle_beta   90.00
_cell.angle_gamma   90.00
#
_symmetry.space_group_name_H-M   'P 1'
#
loop_
_entity.id
_entity.type
_entity.pdbx_description
1 polymer ?
#
loop_
_entity_poly.entity_id
_entity_poly.type
_entity_poly.pdbx_seq_one_letter_code
_entity_poly.pdbx_strand_id
1 'polypeptide(L)'
;AWAWNFFTKDKFDMPHLSGHIDQGTNVAVSVGDYFSTMLDPTMSWDDAEKLCAQWNGQFALKGIMSVEDAKRAVDIGCTGIMVSNHGGRQLDGSRAPFDQLAEICDAVGDKVDVICEGGVQRGTHVLKALSVGAKAVSGGRLYLYALAAAGQEGVERALGNLKSEMERDMRLMGVR
;
A
#
# COMPACT_ATOMS: atom_id res chain seq x y z
N ALA A 1 20.70 -19.22 10.93
CA ALA A 1 21.08 -18.51 9.71
C ALA A 1 20.78 -17.01 9.79
N TRP A 2 19.55 -16.58 10.10
CA TRP A 2 19.19 -15.14 10.15
C TRP A 2 20.01 -14.35 11.20
N ALA A 3 20.03 -14.82 12.44
CA ALA A 3 20.77 -14.16 13.51
C ALA A 3 22.28 -14.04 13.19
N TRP A 4 22.87 -15.09 12.62
CA TRP A 4 24.26 -15.06 12.19
C TRP A 4 24.50 -14.00 11.11
N ASN A 5 23.64 -13.94 10.09
CA ASN A 5 23.73 -12.92 9.06
C ASN A 5 23.55 -11.50 9.61
N PHE A 6 22.65 -11.33 10.57
CA PHE A 6 22.41 -10.02 11.22
C PHE A 6 23.64 -9.54 12.00
N PHE A 7 24.32 -10.43 12.71
CA PHE A 7 25.51 -10.06 13.52
C PHE A 7 26.82 -10.02 12.76
N THR A 8 26.91 -10.70 11.61
CA THR A 8 28.18 -10.83 10.85
C THR A 8 28.23 -9.96 9.59
N LYS A 9 27.12 -9.40 9.14
CA LYS A 9 27.11 -8.45 8.02
C LYS A 9 27.23 -7.00 8.54
N ASP A 10 27.60 -6.13 7.63
CA ASP A 10 27.72 -4.70 7.92
C ASP A 10 26.50 -4.16 8.64
N LYS A 11 26.73 -3.19 9.52
CA LYS A 11 25.67 -2.58 10.34
C LYS A 11 24.50 -2.18 9.46
N PHE A 12 23.31 -2.39 10.00
CA PHE A 12 22.07 -1.90 9.39
C PHE A 12 22.21 -0.42 9.08
N ASP A 13 22.34 -0.08 7.83
CA ASP A 13 22.49 1.27 7.33
C ASP A 13 21.35 1.56 6.34
N MET A 14 20.94 2.82 6.28
CA MET A 14 20.03 3.34 5.27
C MET A 14 20.79 4.30 4.36
N PRO A 15 21.46 3.80 3.30
CA PRO A 15 22.36 4.58 2.46
C PRO A 15 21.71 5.84 1.87
N HIS A 16 20.42 5.76 1.57
CA HIS A 16 19.65 6.88 1.03
C HIS A 16 19.37 7.99 2.06
N LEU A 17 19.50 7.70 3.35
CA LEU A 17 19.29 8.65 4.44
C LEU A 17 20.61 9.07 5.13
N SER A 18 21.74 8.47 4.74
CA SER A 18 23.04 8.69 5.42
C SER A 18 23.49 10.15 5.46
N GLY A 19 23.05 10.98 4.51
CA GLY A 19 23.31 12.43 4.52
C GLY A 19 22.38 13.27 5.39
N HIS A 20 21.33 12.65 5.96
CA HIS A 20 20.27 13.33 6.71
C HIS A 20 20.13 12.81 8.15
N ILE A 21 20.91 11.80 8.52
CA ILE A 21 20.83 11.13 9.83
C ILE A 21 22.16 11.32 10.54
N ASP A 22 22.12 11.75 11.80
CA ASP A 22 23.31 11.86 12.66
C ASP A 22 23.93 10.47 12.90
N GLN A 23 25.15 10.28 12.44
CA GLN A 23 25.86 8.99 12.51
C GLN A 23 26.29 8.57 13.94
N GLY A 24 26.00 9.38 14.95
CA GLY A 24 26.36 9.12 16.35
C GLY A 24 25.24 8.59 17.24
N THR A 25 24.00 8.59 16.78
CA THR A 25 22.80 8.16 17.54
C THR A 25 22.29 6.79 17.09
N ASN A 26 21.46 6.16 17.91
CA ASN A 26 20.75 4.93 17.54
C ASN A 26 19.97 5.17 16.24
N VAL A 27 20.37 4.50 15.15
CA VAL A 27 19.83 4.70 13.79
C VAL A 27 18.30 4.66 13.75
N ALA A 28 17.68 3.80 14.56
CA ALA A 28 16.22 3.69 14.60
C ALA A 28 15.54 4.95 15.18
N VAL A 29 16.14 5.59 16.18
CA VAL A 29 15.64 6.84 16.77
C VAL A 29 15.83 8.01 15.80
N SER A 30 17.02 8.12 15.22
CA SER A 30 17.37 9.15 14.24
C SER A 30 16.50 9.08 12.98
N VAL A 31 16.16 7.88 12.51
CA VAL A 31 15.22 7.67 11.39
C VAL A 31 13.79 8.08 11.77
N GLY A 32 13.35 7.76 12.98
CA GLY A 32 12.03 8.16 13.49
C GLY A 32 11.89 9.69 13.58
N ASP A 33 12.89 10.34 14.14
CA ASP A 33 12.96 11.81 14.27
C ASP A 33 13.00 12.48 12.89
N TYR A 34 13.81 11.96 11.98
CA TYR A 34 13.89 12.46 10.60
C TYR A 34 12.50 12.39 9.91
N PHE A 35 11.83 11.25 9.94
CA PHE A 35 10.52 11.13 9.33
C PHE A 35 9.47 12.03 10.01
N SER A 36 9.51 12.19 11.33
CA SER A 36 8.57 13.06 12.03
C SER A 36 8.75 14.55 11.69
N THR A 37 9.98 14.96 11.36
CA THR A 37 10.29 16.35 10.96
C THR A 37 10.04 16.61 9.48
N MET A 38 10.12 15.58 8.63
CA MET A 38 9.95 15.70 7.18
C MET A 38 8.50 15.55 6.71
N LEU A 39 7.63 14.99 7.53
CA LEU A 39 6.21 14.91 7.23
C LEU A 39 5.56 16.27 7.44
N ASP A 40 4.99 16.82 6.37
CA ASP A 40 4.19 18.05 6.46
C ASP A 40 2.79 17.75 7.01
N PRO A 41 2.49 18.13 8.27
CA PRO A 41 1.19 17.91 8.86
C PRO A 41 0.11 18.88 8.33
N THR A 42 0.48 19.84 7.50
CA THR A 42 -0.41 20.87 6.97
C THR A 42 -0.96 20.56 5.59
N MET A 43 -0.53 19.44 4.98
CA MET A 43 -1.00 19.02 3.66
C MET A 43 -2.53 18.96 3.62
N SER A 44 -3.10 19.61 2.63
CA SER A 44 -4.53 19.82 2.46
C SER A 44 -5.02 19.27 1.11
N TRP A 45 -6.33 19.28 0.91
CA TRP A 45 -6.93 18.97 -0.39
C TRP A 45 -6.54 19.95 -1.50
N ASP A 46 -6.32 21.21 -1.16
CA ASP A 46 -5.87 22.24 -2.12
C ASP A 46 -4.45 21.91 -2.64
N ASP A 47 -3.61 21.31 -1.80
CA ASP A 47 -2.28 20.85 -2.21
C ASP A 47 -2.37 19.60 -3.09
N ALA A 48 -3.28 18.68 -2.77
CA ALA A 48 -3.54 17.50 -3.59
C ALA A 48 -4.05 17.90 -4.99
N GLU A 49 -4.95 18.88 -5.08
CA GLU A 49 -5.46 19.44 -6.34
C GLU A 49 -4.34 20.07 -7.18
N LYS A 50 -3.49 20.91 -6.56
CA LYS A 50 -2.33 21.48 -7.24
C LYS A 50 -1.37 20.43 -7.76
N LEU A 51 -1.07 19.40 -6.97
CA LEU A 51 -0.19 18.30 -7.38
C LEU A 51 -0.79 17.50 -8.53
N CYS A 52 -2.08 17.21 -8.48
CA CYS A 52 -2.80 16.53 -9.56
C CYS A 52 -2.73 17.34 -10.87
N ALA A 53 -2.99 18.62 -10.80
CA ALA A 53 -2.93 19.54 -11.95
C ALA A 53 -1.51 19.67 -12.52
N GLN A 54 -0.48 19.74 -11.66
CA GLN A 54 0.91 19.81 -12.08
C GLN A 54 1.40 18.52 -12.76
N TRP A 55 0.94 17.36 -12.27
CA TRP A 55 1.31 16.07 -12.82
C TRP A 55 0.76 15.87 -14.24
N ASN A 56 -0.44 16.34 -14.51
CA ASN A 56 -1.11 16.31 -15.82
C ASN A 56 -1.12 14.93 -16.49
N GLY A 57 -1.45 13.90 -15.71
CA GLY A 57 -1.47 12.50 -16.17
C GLY A 57 -2.22 11.61 -15.19
N GLN A 58 -1.95 10.32 -15.25
CA GLN A 58 -2.53 9.35 -14.29
C GLN A 58 -2.08 9.70 -12.88
N PHE A 59 -3.02 10.04 -12.00
CA PHE A 59 -2.75 10.45 -10.63
C PHE A 59 -3.66 9.72 -9.66
N ALA A 60 -3.06 9.07 -8.66
CA ALA A 60 -3.80 8.33 -7.66
C ALA A 60 -3.48 8.83 -6.25
N LEU A 61 -4.51 9.02 -5.45
CA LEU A 61 -4.36 9.28 -4.02
C LEU A 61 -4.46 7.98 -3.22
N LYS A 62 -3.51 7.79 -2.30
CA LYS A 62 -3.47 6.67 -1.37
C LYS A 62 -3.94 7.11 0.02
N GLY A 63 -4.63 6.22 0.72
CA GLY A 63 -5.13 6.50 2.07
C GLY A 63 -6.59 6.97 2.09
N ILE A 64 -7.29 6.84 0.98
CA ILE A 64 -8.70 7.22 0.88
C ILE A 64 -9.55 6.15 1.56
N MET A 65 -10.22 6.51 2.66
CA MET A 65 -10.92 5.57 3.53
C MET A 65 -12.39 5.97 3.79
N SER A 66 -12.91 6.99 3.10
CA SER A 66 -14.32 7.38 3.17
C SER A 66 -14.89 7.66 1.78
N VAL A 67 -16.21 7.56 1.64
CA VAL A 67 -16.92 7.91 0.42
C VAL A 67 -16.81 9.39 0.10
N GLU A 68 -16.80 10.24 1.12
CA GLU A 68 -16.65 11.68 0.99
C GLU A 68 -15.29 12.03 0.38
N ASP A 69 -14.21 11.48 0.91
CA ASP A 69 -12.87 11.69 0.39
C ASP A 69 -12.70 11.09 -1.00
N ALA A 70 -13.31 9.94 -1.28
CA ALA A 70 -13.30 9.32 -2.60
C ALA A 70 -13.97 10.24 -3.66
N LYS A 71 -15.12 10.84 -3.35
CA LYS A 71 -15.76 11.82 -4.21
C LYS A 71 -14.90 13.04 -4.42
N ARG A 72 -14.30 13.55 -3.35
CA ARG A 72 -13.39 14.70 -3.42
C ARG A 72 -12.14 14.41 -4.28
N ALA A 73 -11.59 13.20 -4.20
CA ALA A 73 -10.49 12.79 -5.07
C ALA A 73 -10.91 12.81 -6.56
N VAL A 74 -12.13 12.39 -6.88
CA VAL A 74 -12.69 12.51 -8.24
C VAL A 74 -12.80 13.96 -8.66
N ASP A 75 -13.34 14.82 -7.79
CA ASP A 75 -13.62 16.24 -8.10
C ASP A 75 -12.33 17.04 -8.40
N ILE A 76 -11.20 16.70 -7.77
CA ILE A 76 -9.90 17.32 -8.05
C ILE A 76 -9.16 16.69 -9.26
N GLY A 77 -9.76 15.72 -9.94
CA GLY A 77 -9.23 15.13 -11.18
C GLY A 77 -8.35 13.90 -11.00
N CYS A 78 -8.38 13.22 -9.85
CA CYS A 78 -7.70 11.93 -9.70
C CYS A 78 -8.27 10.90 -10.68
N THR A 79 -7.39 10.07 -11.25
CA THR A 79 -7.76 8.96 -12.14
C THR A 79 -7.83 7.63 -11.38
N GLY A 80 -7.30 7.59 -10.16
CA GLY A 80 -7.35 6.43 -9.29
C GLY A 80 -7.33 6.80 -7.82
N ILE A 81 -7.81 5.89 -7.00
CA ILE A 81 -7.69 5.97 -5.54
C ILE A 81 -7.25 4.63 -4.98
N MET A 82 -6.47 4.67 -3.92
CA MET A 82 -6.09 3.48 -3.18
C MET A 82 -6.72 3.51 -1.79
N VAL A 83 -7.69 2.62 -1.58
CA VAL A 83 -8.34 2.41 -0.29
C VAL A 83 -7.35 1.69 0.61
N SER A 84 -6.80 2.41 1.58
CA SER A 84 -5.67 1.95 2.39
C SER A 84 -5.60 2.66 3.74
N ASN A 85 -5.44 1.89 4.81
CA ASN A 85 -5.12 2.40 6.15
C ASN A 85 -3.61 2.27 6.47
N HIS A 86 -2.76 2.18 5.43
CA HIS A 86 -1.30 1.99 5.58
C HIS A 86 -0.94 0.69 6.34
N GLY A 87 -1.79 -0.34 6.25
CA GLY A 87 -1.59 -1.60 6.96
C GLY A 87 -1.73 -1.48 8.49
N GLY A 88 -2.49 -0.48 8.96
CA GLY A 88 -2.71 -0.19 10.38
C GLY A 88 -1.49 0.41 11.09
N ARG A 89 -0.52 0.97 10.34
CA ARG A 89 0.76 1.44 10.91
C ARG A 89 0.76 2.93 11.28
N GLN A 90 -0.24 3.70 10.84
CA GLN A 90 -0.35 5.12 11.15
C GLN A 90 -1.44 5.35 12.19
N LEU A 91 -2.70 5.38 11.78
CA LEU A 91 -3.82 5.52 12.70
C LEU A 91 -4.26 4.15 13.21
N ASP A 92 -4.10 3.90 14.50
CA ASP A 92 -4.63 2.70 15.16
C ASP A 92 -6.16 2.77 15.28
N GLY A 93 -6.83 1.61 15.20
CA GLY A 93 -8.28 1.52 15.27
C GLY A 93 -9.04 1.99 14.01
N SER A 94 -8.35 2.34 12.93
CA SER A 94 -8.97 2.60 11.63
C SER A 94 -9.67 1.34 11.09
N ARG A 95 -10.80 1.51 10.40
CA ARG A 95 -11.49 0.40 9.71
C ARG A 95 -10.55 -0.32 8.73
N ALA A 96 -10.78 -1.60 8.48
CA ALA A 96 -10.04 -2.30 7.45
C ALA A 96 -10.41 -1.77 6.06
N PRO A 97 -9.45 -1.63 5.14
CA PRO A 97 -9.72 -1.14 3.79
C PRO A 97 -10.81 -1.96 3.06
N PHE A 98 -10.82 -3.27 3.25
CA PHE A 98 -11.83 -4.13 2.63
C PHE A 98 -13.26 -3.82 3.13
N ASP A 99 -13.43 -3.43 4.40
CA ASP A 99 -14.75 -3.11 4.97
C ASP A 99 -15.34 -1.79 4.41
N GLN A 100 -14.50 -0.93 3.84
CA GLN A 100 -14.90 0.32 3.19
C GLN A 100 -15.00 0.19 1.67
N LEU A 101 -14.44 -0.88 1.11
CA LEU A 101 -14.22 -1.01 -0.33
C LEU A 101 -15.51 -0.96 -1.14
N ALA A 102 -16.53 -1.72 -0.72
CA ALA A 102 -17.78 -1.82 -1.47
C ALA A 102 -18.49 -0.46 -1.59
N GLU A 103 -18.65 0.25 -0.47
CA GLU A 103 -19.30 1.56 -0.44
C GLU A 103 -18.56 2.62 -1.26
N ILE A 104 -17.22 2.54 -1.31
CA ILE A 104 -16.39 3.42 -2.12
C ILE A 104 -16.51 3.05 -3.61
N CYS A 105 -16.44 1.76 -3.95
CA CYS A 105 -16.65 1.30 -5.33
C CYS A 105 -18.01 1.69 -5.88
N ASP A 106 -19.07 1.53 -5.07
CA ASP A 106 -20.43 1.93 -5.45
C ASP A 106 -20.56 3.44 -5.71
N ALA A 107 -19.79 4.25 -4.98
CA ALA A 107 -19.87 5.70 -5.08
C ALA A 107 -19.06 6.31 -6.25
N VAL A 108 -17.91 5.71 -6.60
CA VAL A 108 -16.96 6.33 -7.54
C VAL A 108 -16.29 5.34 -8.51
N GLY A 109 -16.58 4.06 -8.43
CA GLY A 109 -15.89 3.02 -9.23
C GLY A 109 -16.16 3.09 -10.73
N ASP A 110 -17.16 3.85 -11.15
CA ASP A 110 -17.46 4.18 -12.55
C ASP A 110 -16.65 5.38 -13.09
N LYS A 111 -16.00 6.13 -12.20
CA LYS A 111 -15.28 7.39 -12.51
C LYS A 111 -13.77 7.28 -12.39
N VAL A 112 -13.30 6.48 -11.44
CA VAL A 112 -11.88 6.30 -11.15
C VAL A 112 -11.55 4.83 -10.89
N ASP A 113 -10.29 4.45 -11.09
CA ASP A 113 -9.82 3.13 -10.71
C ASP A 113 -9.67 3.03 -9.19
N VAL A 114 -10.40 2.07 -8.59
CA VAL A 114 -10.32 1.81 -7.16
C VAL A 114 -9.39 0.63 -6.90
N ILE A 115 -8.36 0.86 -6.09
CA ILE A 115 -7.35 -0.15 -5.71
C ILE A 115 -7.52 -0.47 -4.23
N CYS A 116 -7.65 -1.74 -3.87
CA CYS A 116 -7.68 -2.17 -2.48
C CYS A 116 -6.27 -2.48 -1.98
N GLU A 117 -5.84 -1.84 -0.88
CA GLU A 117 -4.54 -2.11 -0.23
C GLU A 117 -4.71 -2.31 1.26
N GLY A 118 -4.23 -3.44 1.75
CA GLY A 118 -4.22 -3.79 3.16
C GLY A 118 -4.67 -5.23 3.41
N GLY A 119 -3.85 -6.00 4.11
CA GLY A 119 -4.16 -7.37 4.51
C GLY A 119 -4.19 -8.41 3.37
N VAL A 120 -3.80 -8.06 2.15
CA VAL A 120 -3.77 -9.00 1.01
C VAL A 120 -2.63 -10.00 1.20
N GLN A 121 -2.98 -11.28 1.41
CA GLN A 121 -2.04 -12.38 1.66
C GLN A 121 -2.38 -13.66 0.91
N ARG A 122 -3.57 -13.78 0.34
CA ARG A 122 -4.12 -14.98 -0.30
C ARG A 122 -4.79 -14.63 -1.62
N GLY A 123 -4.83 -15.60 -2.54
CA GLY A 123 -5.57 -15.45 -3.80
C GLY A 123 -7.04 -15.11 -3.61
N THR A 124 -7.69 -15.69 -2.59
CA THR A 124 -9.08 -15.36 -2.22
C THR A 124 -9.26 -13.92 -1.79
N HIS A 125 -8.26 -13.27 -1.18
CA HIS A 125 -8.36 -11.86 -0.82
C HIS A 125 -8.43 -10.97 -2.07
N VAL A 126 -7.65 -11.32 -3.09
CA VAL A 126 -7.70 -10.65 -4.40
C VAL A 126 -9.08 -10.79 -5.03
N LEU A 127 -9.57 -12.03 -5.16
CA LEU A 127 -10.87 -12.31 -5.78
C LEU A 127 -12.02 -11.62 -5.06
N LYS A 128 -12.01 -11.58 -3.73
CA LYS A 128 -13.01 -10.85 -2.94
C LYS A 128 -12.98 -9.34 -3.22
N ALA A 129 -11.79 -8.74 -3.29
CA ALA A 129 -11.68 -7.31 -3.57
C ALA A 129 -12.19 -6.99 -4.99
N LEU A 130 -11.83 -7.80 -5.98
CA LEU A 130 -12.31 -7.64 -7.35
C LEU A 130 -13.83 -7.83 -7.45
N SER A 131 -14.41 -8.79 -6.70
CA SER A 131 -15.84 -9.08 -6.73
C SER A 131 -16.71 -7.94 -6.19
N VAL A 132 -16.16 -7.07 -5.36
CA VAL A 132 -16.88 -5.87 -4.84
C VAL A 132 -16.53 -4.59 -5.59
N GLY A 133 -15.83 -4.69 -6.72
CA GLY A 133 -15.62 -3.57 -7.65
C GLY A 133 -14.22 -2.98 -7.71
N ALA A 134 -13.27 -3.48 -6.92
CA ALA A 134 -11.88 -3.02 -7.09
C ALA A 134 -11.33 -3.41 -8.49
N LYS A 135 -10.54 -2.54 -9.09
CA LYS A 135 -9.82 -2.81 -10.36
C LYS A 135 -8.53 -3.58 -10.12
N ALA A 136 -7.91 -3.38 -8.97
CA ALA A 136 -6.66 -4.02 -8.60
C ALA A 136 -6.55 -4.14 -7.08
N VAL A 137 -5.56 -4.91 -6.65
CA VAL A 137 -5.13 -4.98 -5.26
C VAL A 137 -3.64 -4.67 -5.14
N SER A 138 -3.25 -4.15 -3.98
CA SER A 138 -1.85 -3.90 -3.64
C SER A 138 -1.47 -4.70 -2.40
N GLY A 139 -0.31 -5.33 -2.43
CA GLY A 139 0.24 -6.09 -1.32
C GLY A 139 1.54 -5.48 -0.83
N GLY A 140 1.64 -5.17 0.46
CA GLY A 140 2.86 -4.66 1.07
C GLY A 140 3.69 -5.79 1.71
N ARG A 141 3.33 -6.16 2.93
CA ARG A 141 4.08 -7.18 3.72
C ARG A 141 4.14 -8.56 3.09
N LEU A 142 3.21 -8.90 2.17
CA LEU A 142 3.24 -10.15 1.42
C LEU A 142 4.60 -10.37 0.75
N TYR A 143 5.03 -9.42 -0.07
CA TYR A 143 6.30 -9.55 -0.78
C TYR A 143 7.51 -9.17 0.07
N LEU A 144 7.36 -8.26 1.05
CA LEU A 144 8.45 -7.86 1.94
C LEU A 144 8.95 -9.03 2.80
N TYR A 145 8.05 -9.85 3.35
CA TYR A 145 8.44 -11.03 4.10
C TYR A 145 9.10 -12.10 3.20
N ALA A 146 8.59 -12.26 1.99
CA ALA A 146 9.16 -13.16 1.01
C ALA A 146 10.56 -12.71 0.57
N LEU A 147 10.74 -11.41 0.33
CA LEU A 147 12.04 -10.79 0.03
C LEU A 147 13.04 -11.00 1.17
N ALA A 148 12.62 -10.76 2.41
CA ALA A 148 13.46 -10.95 3.59
C ALA A 148 13.84 -12.42 3.80
N ALA A 149 12.98 -13.36 3.45
CA ALA A 149 13.22 -14.78 3.63
C ALA A 149 14.17 -15.38 2.58
N ALA A 150 14.04 -15.00 1.30
CA ALA A 150 14.76 -15.64 0.20
C ALA A 150 15.01 -14.71 -1.02
N GLY A 151 15.09 -13.41 -0.82
CA GLY A 151 15.40 -12.48 -1.90
C GLY A 151 14.41 -12.54 -3.06
N GLN A 152 14.92 -12.42 -4.28
CA GLN A 152 14.11 -12.46 -5.49
C GLN A 152 13.30 -13.75 -5.62
N GLU A 153 13.92 -14.90 -5.39
CA GLU A 153 13.25 -16.21 -5.48
C GLU A 153 12.07 -16.32 -4.50
N GLY A 154 12.21 -15.71 -3.31
CA GLY A 154 11.13 -15.65 -2.34
C GLY A 154 9.94 -14.85 -2.87
N VAL A 155 10.18 -13.70 -3.48
CA VAL A 155 9.13 -12.84 -4.08
C VAL A 155 8.44 -13.57 -5.23
N GLU A 156 9.20 -14.17 -6.15
CA GLU A 156 8.66 -14.93 -7.28
C GLU A 156 7.77 -16.07 -6.80
N ARG A 157 8.21 -16.80 -5.77
CA ARG A 157 7.43 -17.89 -5.19
C ARG A 157 6.14 -17.38 -4.52
N ALA A 158 6.21 -16.28 -3.77
CA ALA A 158 5.03 -15.71 -3.10
C ALA A 158 3.98 -15.25 -4.12
N LEU A 159 4.39 -14.57 -5.18
CA LEU A 159 3.51 -14.14 -6.26
C LEU A 159 2.97 -15.32 -7.07
N GLY A 160 3.81 -16.33 -7.34
CA GLY A 160 3.40 -17.58 -7.99
C GLY A 160 2.35 -18.35 -7.18
N ASN A 161 2.51 -18.43 -5.87
CA ASN A 161 1.52 -19.02 -4.97
C ASN A 161 0.20 -18.25 -4.99
N LEU A 162 0.27 -16.93 -4.92
CA LEU A 162 -0.93 -16.07 -4.98
C LEU A 162 -1.71 -16.31 -6.28
N LYS A 163 -1.01 -16.32 -7.42
CA LYS A 163 -1.59 -16.61 -8.73
C LYS A 163 -2.22 -18.01 -8.78
N SER A 164 -1.52 -19.03 -8.32
CA SER A 164 -2.02 -20.42 -8.32
C SER A 164 -3.25 -20.58 -7.43
N GLU A 165 -3.31 -19.88 -6.30
CA GLU A 165 -4.50 -19.84 -5.46
C GLU A 165 -5.69 -19.18 -6.20
N MET A 166 -5.47 -18.03 -6.83
CA MET A 166 -6.50 -17.35 -7.60
C MET A 166 -7.07 -18.26 -8.71
N GLU A 167 -6.20 -18.85 -9.52
CA GLU A 167 -6.61 -19.73 -10.61
C GLU A 167 -7.41 -20.94 -10.13
N ARG A 168 -6.97 -21.56 -9.03
CA ARG A 168 -7.70 -22.69 -8.42
C ARG A 168 -9.07 -22.26 -7.93
N ASP A 169 -9.11 -21.15 -7.19
CA ASP A 169 -10.33 -20.67 -6.56
C ASP A 169 -11.34 -20.18 -7.61
N MET A 170 -10.88 -19.54 -8.70
CA MET A 170 -11.72 -19.19 -9.84
C MET A 170 -12.35 -20.43 -10.49
N ARG A 171 -11.56 -21.50 -10.68
CA ARG A 171 -12.10 -22.78 -11.21
C ARG A 171 -13.15 -23.40 -10.29
N LEU A 172 -12.91 -23.36 -8.96
CA LEU A 172 -13.87 -23.89 -7.97
C LEU A 172 -15.18 -23.07 -7.94
N MET A 173 -15.11 -21.78 -8.21
CA MET A 173 -16.28 -20.89 -8.29
C MET A 173 -16.95 -20.89 -9.67
N GLY A 174 -16.34 -21.50 -10.68
CA GLY A 174 -16.87 -21.48 -12.05
C GLY A 174 -16.78 -20.12 -12.74
N VAL A 175 -15.85 -19.25 -12.32
CA VAL A 175 -15.61 -17.92 -12.91
C VAL A 175 -14.34 -17.92 -13.75
N ARG A 176 -14.25 -16.96 -14.71
CA ARG A 176 -13.14 -16.80 -15.63
C ARG A 176 -12.53 -15.42 -15.54
#